data_43e76d6b18d07cab816f4c6b2b97be70
#
_entry.id   43e76d6b18d07cab816f4c6b2b97be70
#
_cell.length_a   1.000
_cell.length_b   1.000
_cell.length_c   1.000
_cell.angle_alpha   90.00
_cell.angle_beta   90.00
_cell.angle_gamma   90.00
#
_symmetry.space_group_name_H-M   'P 1'
#
loop_
_entity.id
_entity.type
_entity.pdbx_description
1 polymer ?
#
loop_
_entity_poly.entity_id
_entity_poly.type
_entity_poly.pdbx_seq_one_letter_code
_entity_poly.pdbx_strand_id
1 'polypeptide(L)'
;MVNAVSRVRRFVRGAPLTYLWLTVLLATTVIQRSVNRHHLHQFLVHDSTNIHDLATDPLAVLFESLLWIDGRSWTPYLVLFTLFLAPAERWLGQRRWLTVGLTAHVGATYLSEGWLYLAIEYRHASQHLVHTTDIGVSYFLVGVIAVLAYRIATPWRWGYLAVLIAIFGWLLIAAEDFTAIGHFSAIFIGLMFYPMARRRSAAVGSRARPDN
;
A
#
# COMPACT_ATOMS: atom_id res chain seq x y z
N MET A 1 -1.77 26.23 26.52
CA MET A 1 -1.35 25.99 25.11
C MET A 1 -0.68 24.62 25.02
N VAL A 2 -1.27 23.66 24.31
CA VAL A 2 -0.63 22.35 24.08
C VAL A 2 0.51 22.58 23.10
N ASN A 3 1.77 22.33 23.53
CA ASN A 3 2.95 22.50 22.69
C ASN A 3 2.84 21.69 21.39
N ALA A 4 3.29 22.22 20.24
CA ALA A 4 3.29 21.54 18.95
C ALA A 4 3.94 20.14 19.06
N VAL A 5 5.01 20.02 19.84
CA VAL A 5 5.70 18.75 20.14
C VAL A 5 4.78 17.72 20.78
N SER A 6 3.93 18.12 21.72
CA SER A 6 3.00 17.18 22.38
C SER A 6 1.89 16.70 21.43
N ARG A 7 1.48 17.51 20.45
CA ARG A 7 0.54 17.14 19.39
C ARG A 7 1.15 16.14 18.43
N VAL A 8 2.37 16.41 17.96
CA VAL A 8 3.12 15.49 17.08
C VAL A 8 3.35 14.14 17.78
N ARG A 9 3.83 14.15 19.01
CA ARG A 9 4.05 12.92 19.81
C ARG A 9 2.77 12.11 19.96
N ARG A 10 1.63 12.77 20.22
CA ARG A 10 0.31 12.10 20.31
C ARG A 10 -0.14 11.56 18.96
N PHE A 11 0.16 12.25 17.88
CA PHE A 11 -0.17 11.79 16.53
C PHE A 11 0.62 10.53 16.18
N VAL A 12 1.94 10.54 16.36
CA VAL A 12 2.83 9.40 16.11
C VAL A 12 2.46 8.19 16.98
N ARG A 13 2.23 8.40 18.29
CA ARG A 13 1.81 7.33 19.20
C ARG A 13 0.44 6.73 18.86
N GLY A 14 -0.39 7.45 18.12
CA GLY A 14 -1.69 6.97 17.67
C GLY A 14 -1.62 6.04 16.45
N ALA A 15 -0.47 5.97 15.77
CA ALA A 15 -0.24 5.15 14.58
C ALA A 15 1.13 4.45 14.64
N PRO A 16 1.37 3.60 15.66
CA PRO A 16 2.71 3.06 15.92
C PRO A 16 3.20 2.14 14.81
N LEU A 17 2.33 1.34 14.17
CA LEU A 17 2.74 0.45 13.09
C LEU A 17 3.16 1.21 11.85
N THR A 18 2.45 2.27 11.49
CA THR A 18 2.82 3.14 10.37
C THR A 18 4.21 3.73 10.54
N TYR A 19 4.52 4.27 11.72
CA TYR A 19 5.83 4.90 11.95
C TYR A 19 6.94 3.90 12.20
N LEU A 20 6.65 2.72 12.79
CA LEU A 20 7.59 1.61 12.86
C LEU A 20 7.97 1.17 11.43
N TRP A 21 6.99 0.97 10.56
CA TRP A 21 7.23 0.57 9.18
C TRP A 21 8.02 1.65 8.41
N LEU A 22 7.69 2.92 8.58
CA LEU A 22 8.49 4.01 8.00
C LEU A 22 9.96 4.00 8.47
N THR A 23 10.21 3.62 9.72
CA THR A 23 11.57 3.48 10.25
C THR A 23 12.31 2.31 9.58
N VAL A 24 11.63 1.18 9.38
CA VAL A 24 12.19 0.04 8.63
C VAL A 24 12.52 0.45 7.20
N LEU A 25 11.57 1.09 6.49
CA LEU A 25 11.80 1.58 5.13
C LEU A 25 12.93 2.62 5.04
N LEU A 26 13.12 3.44 6.07
CA LEU A 26 14.28 4.34 6.14
C LEU A 26 15.58 3.55 6.25
N ALA A 27 15.63 2.56 7.15
CA ALA A 27 16.81 1.73 7.33
C ALA A 27 17.19 0.98 6.04
N THR A 28 16.20 0.33 5.38
CA THR A 28 16.42 -0.35 4.11
C THR A 28 16.84 0.62 2.99
N THR A 29 16.25 1.83 2.94
CA THR A 29 16.67 2.88 1.98
C THR A 29 18.15 3.31 2.22
N VAL A 30 18.58 3.43 3.48
CA VAL A 30 19.97 3.75 3.79
C VAL A 30 20.90 2.62 3.33
N ILE A 31 20.52 1.37 3.56
CA ILE A 31 21.23 0.19 3.05
C ILE A 31 21.31 0.23 1.52
N GLN A 32 20.19 0.44 0.83
CA GLN A 32 20.15 0.57 -0.63
C GLN A 32 21.09 1.64 -1.19
N ARG A 33 21.23 2.77 -0.47
CA ARG A 33 22.14 3.87 -0.87
C ARG A 33 23.59 3.53 -0.64
N SER A 34 23.90 2.69 0.35
CA SER A 34 25.25 2.30 0.74
C SER A 34 25.80 1.17 -0.13
N VAL A 35 24.94 0.39 -0.76
CA VAL A 35 25.32 -0.75 -1.63
C VAL A 35 25.56 -0.28 -3.06
N ASN A 36 26.56 -0.84 -3.71
CA ASN A 36 26.89 -0.55 -5.11
C ASN A 36 25.72 -0.95 -6.04
N ARG A 37 25.44 -0.14 -7.08
CA ARG A 37 24.29 -0.31 -7.99
C ARG A 37 24.17 -1.72 -8.58
N HIS A 38 25.28 -2.38 -8.85
CA HIS A 38 25.28 -3.73 -9.42
C HIS A 38 24.75 -4.78 -8.42
N HIS A 39 25.22 -4.72 -7.18
CA HIS A 39 24.73 -5.61 -6.12
C HIS A 39 23.29 -5.26 -5.71
N LEU A 40 22.94 -3.99 -5.72
CA LEU A 40 21.57 -3.55 -5.40
C LEU A 40 20.53 -4.14 -6.35
N HIS A 41 20.82 -4.16 -7.66
CA HIS A 41 19.91 -4.75 -8.65
C HIS A 41 19.69 -6.25 -8.41
N GLN A 42 20.74 -6.99 -8.07
CA GLN A 42 20.63 -8.41 -7.73
C GLN A 42 19.81 -8.64 -6.46
N PHE A 43 19.99 -7.80 -5.43
CA PHE A 43 19.18 -7.84 -4.20
C PHE A 43 17.71 -7.53 -4.47
N LEU A 44 17.40 -6.46 -5.19
CA LEU A 44 16.03 -6.06 -5.48
C LEU A 44 15.29 -7.06 -6.38
N VAL A 45 15.98 -7.72 -7.31
CA VAL A 45 15.39 -8.79 -8.13
C VAL A 45 15.02 -9.99 -7.27
N HIS A 46 15.83 -10.32 -6.26
CA HIS A 46 15.58 -11.46 -5.37
C HIS A 46 14.52 -11.16 -4.30
N ASP A 47 14.47 -9.92 -3.80
CA ASP A 47 13.58 -9.52 -2.71
C ASP A 47 12.28 -8.83 -3.18
N SER A 48 12.01 -8.81 -4.50
CA SER A 48 10.79 -8.26 -5.09
C SER A 48 9.82 -9.36 -5.49
N THR A 49 8.53 -9.02 -5.54
CA THR A 49 7.53 -9.91 -6.12
C THR A 49 7.78 -10.04 -7.62
N ASN A 50 8.03 -11.24 -8.07
CA ASN A 50 8.07 -11.63 -9.48
C ASN A 50 7.47 -13.04 -9.61
N ILE A 51 7.09 -13.42 -10.83
CA ILE A 51 6.39 -14.68 -11.09
C ILE A 51 7.18 -15.89 -10.59
N HIS A 52 8.50 -15.90 -10.77
CA HIS A 52 9.35 -17.04 -10.41
C HIS A 52 9.41 -17.22 -8.88
N ASP A 53 9.73 -16.16 -8.16
CA ASP A 53 9.90 -16.22 -6.71
C ASP A 53 8.54 -16.37 -5.99
N LEU A 54 7.47 -15.79 -6.55
CA LEU A 54 6.11 -16.01 -6.07
C LEU A 54 5.65 -17.46 -6.22
N ALA A 55 6.14 -18.18 -7.22
CA ALA A 55 5.85 -19.60 -7.42
C ALA A 55 6.69 -20.52 -6.51
N THR A 56 7.89 -20.11 -6.10
CA THR A 56 8.82 -20.93 -5.30
C THR A 56 8.71 -20.68 -3.80
N ASP A 57 8.65 -19.44 -3.36
CA ASP A 57 8.49 -19.05 -1.94
C ASP A 57 7.58 -17.82 -1.78
N PRO A 58 6.25 -18.01 -1.95
CA PRO A 58 5.31 -16.89 -1.95
C PRO A 58 5.27 -16.11 -0.62
N LEU A 59 5.51 -16.78 0.52
CA LEU A 59 5.43 -16.10 1.82
C LEU A 59 6.63 -15.20 2.06
N ALA A 60 7.84 -15.66 1.74
CA ALA A 60 9.04 -14.87 1.86
C ALA A 60 8.95 -13.62 0.95
N VAL A 61 8.65 -13.82 -0.32
CA VAL A 61 8.58 -12.75 -1.33
C VAL A 61 7.50 -11.70 -0.99
N LEU A 62 6.31 -12.13 -0.58
CA LEU A 62 5.24 -11.21 -0.16
C LEU A 62 5.63 -10.41 1.08
N PHE A 63 6.39 -10.99 2.00
CA PHE A 63 6.87 -10.27 3.17
C PHE A 63 8.03 -9.32 2.83
N GLU A 64 9.01 -9.79 2.08
CA GLU A 64 10.22 -9.04 1.71
C GLU A 64 9.87 -7.81 0.86
N SER A 65 8.93 -7.95 -0.09
CA SER A 65 8.47 -6.84 -0.93
C SER A 65 7.83 -5.67 -0.14
N LEU A 66 7.43 -5.89 1.11
CA LEU A 66 6.95 -4.84 2.02
C LEU A 66 8.08 -4.10 2.74
N LEU A 67 9.32 -4.61 2.68
CA LEU A 67 10.47 -4.02 3.37
C LEU A 67 11.30 -3.08 2.50
N TRP A 68 11.06 -3.08 1.18
CA TRP A 68 11.79 -2.28 0.22
C TRP A 68 10.88 -1.24 -0.45
N ILE A 69 11.50 -0.17 -0.96
CA ILE A 69 10.79 0.86 -1.75
C ILE A 69 11.43 0.99 -3.12
N ASP A 70 10.59 1.28 -4.12
CA ASP A 70 11.08 1.62 -5.45
C ASP A 70 11.80 2.98 -5.42
N GLY A 71 12.94 3.01 -6.11
CA GLY A 71 13.80 4.18 -6.12
C GLY A 71 14.53 4.40 -4.80
N ARG A 72 15.36 5.44 -4.76
CA ARG A 72 16.27 5.74 -3.62
C ARG A 72 15.73 6.85 -2.72
N SER A 73 14.45 7.20 -2.83
CA SER A 73 13.85 8.31 -2.09
C SER A 73 12.78 7.84 -1.11
N TRP A 74 13.07 7.96 0.16
CA TRP A 74 12.15 7.67 1.26
C TRP A 74 11.11 8.80 1.49
N THR A 75 11.43 10.04 1.06
CA THR A 75 10.59 11.21 1.34
C THR A 75 9.15 11.11 0.86
N PRO A 76 8.83 10.62 -0.36
CA PRO A 76 7.45 10.44 -0.78
C PRO A 76 6.67 9.50 0.13
N TYR A 77 7.30 8.43 0.61
CA TYR A 77 6.66 7.47 1.53
C TYR A 77 6.39 8.09 2.90
N LEU A 78 7.31 8.91 3.42
CA LEU A 78 7.06 9.68 4.65
C LEU A 78 5.78 10.52 4.53
N VAL A 79 5.63 11.24 3.42
CA VAL A 79 4.46 12.10 3.17
C VAL A 79 3.19 11.26 3.04
N LEU A 80 3.19 10.25 2.17
CA LEU A 80 2.01 9.41 1.90
C LEU A 80 1.57 8.61 3.14
N PHE A 81 2.51 8.04 3.88
CA PHE A 81 2.22 7.30 5.11
C PHE A 81 1.64 8.21 6.18
N THR A 82 2.21 9.41 6.34
CA THR A 82 1.71 10.39 7.33
C THR A 82 0.32 10.92 6.95
N LEU A 83 0.04 11.10 5.65
CA LEU A 83 -1.25 11.63 5.17
C LEU A 83 -2.35 10.56 5.11
N PHE A 84 -2.03 9.31 4.81
CA PHE A 84 -3.03 8.27 4.55
C PHE A 84 -2.95 7.11 5.54
N LEU A 85 -1.78 6.50 5.73
CA LEU A 85 -1.65 5.30 6.55
C LEU A 85 -1.85 5.60 8.05
N ALA A 86 -1.21 6.65 8.57
CA ALA A 86 -1.34 7.00 9.97
C ALA A 86 -2.79 7.39 10.37
N PRO A 87 -3.53 8.22 9.61
CA PRO A 87 -4.95 8.46 9.87
C PRO A 87 -5.82 7.21 9.76
N ALA A 88 -5.51 6.31 8.81
CA ALA A 88 -6.25 5.05 8.65
C ALA A 88 -6.01 4.11 9.83
N GLU A 89 -4.75 3.92 10.27
CA GLU A 89 -4.41 3.11 11.44
C GLU A 89 -5.13 3.62 12.69
N ARG A 90 -5.11 4.94 12.92
CA ARG A 90 -5.82 5.56 14.05
C ARG A 90 -7.33 5.36 14.00
N TRP A 91 -7.92 5.39 12.81
CA TRP A 91 -9.37 5.23 12.63
C TRP A 91 -9.80 3.77 12.71
N LEU A 92 -9.16 2.87 11.96
CA LEU A 92 -9.52 1.44 11.90
C LEU A 92 -9.04 0.67 13.13
N GLY A 93 -7.91 1.06 13.71
CA GLY A 93 -7.11 0.29 14.65
C GLY A 93 -6.17 -0.68 13.92
N GLN A 94 -5.09 -1.09 14.58
CA GLN A 94 -3.98 -1.85 14.01
C GLN A 94 -4.40 -3.11 13.26
N ARG A 95 -5.23 -3.96 13.90
CA ARG A 95 -5.64 -5.26 13.31
C ARG A 95 -6.38 -5.08 11.99
N ARG A 96 -7.38 -4.19 11.96
CA ARG A 96 -8.18 -3.94 10.75
C ARG A 96 -7.36 -3.26 9.67
N TRP A 97 -6.50 -2.33 10.05
CA TRP A 97 -5.59 -1.64 9.14
C TRP A 97 -4.64 -2.64 8.47
N LEU A 98 -4.02 -3.56 9.26
CA LEU A 98 -3.21 -4.66 8.71
C LEU A 98 -4.01 -5.57 7.79
N THR A 99 -5.22 -5.97 8.19
CA THR A 99 -6.07 -6.84 7.36
C THR A 99 -6.36 -6.19 6.01
N VAL A 100 -6.76 -4.92 5.97
CA VAL A 100 -7.03 -4.20 4.73
C VAL A 100 -5.77 -4.13 3.86
N GLY A 101 -4.67 -3.66 4.43
CA GLY A 101 -3.45 -3.45 3.67
C GLY A 101 -2.82 -4.75 3.17
N LEU A 102 -2.72 -5.78 4.02
CA LEU A 102 -2.16 -7.08 3.64
C LEU A 102 -3.04 -7.80 2.60
N THR A 103 -4.38 -7.75 2.75
CA THR A 103 -5.27 -8.34 1.74
C THR A 103 -5.15 -7.60 0.41
N ALA A 104 -5.05 -6.27 0.43
CA ALA A 104 -4.84 -5.49 -0.79
C ALA A 104 -3.48 -5.80 -1.42
N HIS A 105 -2.42 -5.88 -0.63
CA HIS A 105 -1.09 -6.24 -1.10
C HIS A 105 -1.08 -7.63 -1.74
N VAL A 106 -1.47 -8.67 -1.00
CA VAL A 106 -1.46 -10.05 -1.50
C VAL A 106 -2.36 -10.20 -2.74
N GLY A 107 -3.60 -9.71 -2.66
CA GLY A 107 -4.55 -9.83 -3.76
C GLY A 107 -4.11 -9.08 -5.01
N ALA A 108 -3.59 -7.86 -4.87
CA ALA A 108 -3.08 -7.08 -6.00
C ALA A 108 -1.83 -7.70 -6.62
N THR A 109 -0.91 -8.24 -5.81
CA THR A 109 0.26 -8.96 -6.30
C THR A 109 -0.15 -10.17 -7.15
N TYR A 110 -1.04 -11.03 -6.65
CA TYR A 110 -1.48 -12.19 -7.44
C TYR A 110 -2.25 -11.79 -8.71
N LEU A 111 -2.97 -10.67 -8.69
CA LEU A 111 -3.68 -10.19 -9.89
C LEU A 111 -2.73 -9.57 -10.92
N SER A 112 -1.73 -8.79 -10.49
CA SER A 112 -0.74 -8.19 -11.39
C SER A 112 0.19 -9.23 -12.00
N GLU A 113 0.76 -10.10 -11.16
CA GLU A 113 1.67 -11.16 -11.61
C GLU A 113 0.93 -12.23 -12.43
N GLY A 114 -0.30 -12.58 -12.03
CA GLY A 114 -1.16 -13.48 -12.80
C GLY A 114 -1.51 -12.94 -14.18
N TRP A 115 -1.78 -11.64 -14.29
CA TRP A 115 -1.99 -10.98 -15.57
C TRP A 115 -0.71 -11.01 -16.43
N LEU A 116 0.43 -10.68 -15.82
CA LEU A 116 1.72 -10.72 -16.50
C LEU A 116 2.04 -12.13 -17.01
N TYR A 117 1.81 -13.15 -16.19
CA TYR A 117 1.98 -14.55 -16.59
C TYR A 117 1.15 -14.90 -17.83
N LEU A 118 -0.15 -14.54 -17.82
CA LEU A 118 -1.03 -14.77 -18.97
C LEU A 118 -0.58 -13.98 -20.19
N ALA A 119 -0.13 -12.75 -20.04
CA ALA A 119 0.38 -11.94 -21.14
C ALA A 119 1.63 -12.55 -21.78
N ILE A 120 2.52 -13.15 -20.99
CA ILE A 120 3.69 -13.86 -21.48
C ILE A 120 3.28 -15.16 -22.18
N GLU A 121 2.38 -15.95 -21.60
CA GLU A 121 1.92 -17.23 -22.16
C GLU A 121 1.25 -17.03 -23.53
N TYR A 122 0.44 -15.99 -23.68
CA TYR A 122 -0.19 -15.63 -24.94
C TYR A 122 0.70 -14.79 -25.88
N ARG A 123 2.00 -14.66 -25.59
CA ARG A 123 2.98 -13.89 -26.38
C ARG A 123 2.67 -12.42 -26.58
N HIS A 124 1.89 -11.82 -25.68
CA HIS A 124 1.64 -10.38 -25.68
C HIS A 124 2.71 -9.60 -24.89
N ALA A 125 3.53 -10.29 -24.10
CA ALA A 125 4.62 -9.71 -23.33
C ALA A 125 5.92 -10.53 -23.48
N SER A 126 7.06 -9.89 -23.23
CA SER A 126 8.38 -10.54 -23.33
C SER A 126 8.64 -11.44 -22.10
N GLN A 127 9.27 -12.61 -22.33
CA GLN A 127 9.69 -13.50 -21.25
C GLN A 127 10.70 -12.87 -20.28
N HIS A 128 11.43 -11.82 -20.69
CA HIS A 128 12.32 -11.09 -19.79
C HIS A 128 11.59 -10.41 -18.62
N LEU A 129 10.29 -10.17 -18.74
CA LEU A 129 9.47 -9.55 -17.70
C LEU A 129 9.17 -10.47 -16.51
N VAL A 130 9.44 -11.79 -16.62
CA VAL A 130 9.28 -12.76 -15.51
C VAL A 130 10.10 -12.36 -14.26
N HIS A 131 11.18 -11.62 -14.45
CA HIS A 131 12.06 -11.14 -13.37
C HIS A 131 11.92 -9.62 -13.12
N THR A 132 10.83 -9.01 -13.57
CA THR A 132 10.60 -7.59 -13.31
C THR A 132 10.26 -7.38 -11.84
N THR A 133 10.95 -6.43 -11.21
CA THR A 133 10.77 -6.11 -9.79
C THR A 133 9.43 -5.41 -9.56
N ASP A 134 8.60 -5.99 -8.69
CA ASP A 134 7.41 -5.35 -8.16
C ASP A 134 7.53 -5.18 -6.64
N ILE A 135 7.18 -4.02 -6.12
CA ILE A 135 7.36 -3.66 -4.71
C ILE A 135 6.00 -3.46 -4.05
N GLY A 136 5.66 -4.37 -3.12
CA GLY A 136 4.35 -4.50 -2.52
C GLY A 136 3.89 -3.34 -1.62
N VAL A 137 4.80 -2.48 -1.16
CA VAL A 137 4.48 -1.32 -0.29
C VAL A 137 3.38 -0.45 -0.91
N SER A 138 3.41 -0.25 -2.23
CA SER A 138 2.46 0.60 -2.93
C SER A 138 1.06 0.02 -2.97
N TYR A 139 0.90 -1.29 -3.12
CA TYR A 139 -0.42 -1.96 -3.12
C TYR A 139 -1.09 -1.91 -1.76
N PHE A 140 -0.32 -2.13 -0.69
CA PHE A 140 -0.81 -1.93 0.67
C PHE A 140 -1.31 -0.50 0.87
N LEU A 141 -0.49 0.48 0.47
CA LEU A 141 -0.82 1.89 0.58
C LEU A 141 -2.11 2.25 -0.18
N VAL A 142 -2.21 1.83 -1.44
CA VAL A 142 -3.37 2.13 -2.29
C VAL A 142 -4.65 1.48 -1.74
N GLY A 143 -4.60 0.23 -1.27
CA GLY A 143 -5.74 -0.41 -0.62
C GLY A 143 -6.22 0.34 0.63
N VAL A 144 -5.27 0.83 1.45
CA VAL A 144 -5.61 1.64 2.63
C VAL A 144 -6.12 3.03 2.24
N ILE A 145 -5.59 3.66 1.19
CA ILE A 145 -6.14 4.90 0.63
C ILE A 145 -7.58 4.68 0.20
N ALA A 146 -7.89 3.59 -0.49
CA ALA A 146 -9.23 3.29 -0.95
C ALA A 146 -10.24 3.15 0.20
N VAL A 147 -9.92 2.43 1.27
CA VAL A 147 -10.83 2.27 2.42
C VAL A 147 -11.08 3.57 3.17
N LEU A 148 -10.15 4.55 3.11
CA LEU A 148 -10.36 5.87 3.72
C LEU A 148 -11.55 6.63 3.11
N ALA A 149 -11.98 6.31 1.89
CA ALA A 149 -13.19 6.87 1.30
C ALA A 149 -14.39 6.75 2.24
N TYR A 150 -14.47 5.67 3.03
CA TYR A 150 -15.57 5.44 3.96
C TYR A 150 -15.55 6.31 5.23
N ARG A 151 -14.44 7.00 5.47
CA ARG A 151 -14.31 8.00 6.52
C ARG A 151 -14.79 9.38 6.07
N ILE A 152 -14.86 9.61 4.77
CA ILE A 152 -15.24 10.89 4.16
C ILE A 152 -16.76 10.97 4.09
N ALA A 153 -17.31 12.12 4.53
CA ALA A 153 -18.74 12.38 4.45
C ALA A 153 -19.21 12.52 3.00
N THR A 154 -20.43 12.08 2.73
CA THR A 154 -21.12 12.35 1.45
C THR A 154 -21.48 13.85 1.41
N PRO A 155 -21.29 14.59 0.27
CA PRO A 155 -20.97 14.06 -1.08
C PRO A 155 -19.46 13.92 -1.41
N TRP A 156 -18.57 14.43 -0.55
CA TRP A 156 -17.11 14.50 -0.81
C TRP A 156 -16.46 13.14 -1.07
N ARG A 157 -17.05 12.08 -0.52
CA ARG A 157 -16.63 10.70 -0.78
C ARG A 157 -16.58 10.37 -2.27
N TRP A 158 -17.60 10.78 -3.01
CA TRP A 158 -17.69 10.49 -4.43
C TRP A 158 -16.63 11.24 -5.24
N GLY A 159 -16.36 12.49 -4.87
CA GLY A 159 -15.25 13.26 -5.45
C GLY A 159 -13.89 12.60 -5.18
N TYR A 160 -13.67 12.15 -3.94
CA TYR A 160 -12.44 11.42 -3.57
C TYR A 160 -12.27 10.13 -4.40
N LEU A 161 -13.32 9.32 -4.50
CA LEU A 161 -13.29 8.09 -5.30
C LEU A 161 -13.10 8.38 -6.79
N ALA A 162 -13.77 9.41 -7.32
CA ALA A 162 -13.59 9.80 -8.72
C ALA A 162 -12.14 10.19 -9.03
N VAL A 163 -11.50 10.98 -8.16
CA VAL A 163 -10.08 11.36 -8.29
C VAL A 163 -9.18 10.12 -8.21
N LEU A 164 -9.43 9.23 -7.24
CA LEU A 164 -8.64 8.02 -7.07
C LEU A 164 -8.72 7.12 -8.31
N ILE A 165 -9.94 6.86 -8.80
CA ILE A 165 -10.17 6.04 -10.00
C ILE A 165 -9.60 6.73 -11.25
N ALA A 166 -9.71 8.05 -11.37
CA ALA A 166 -9.16 8.78 -12.51
C ALA A 166 -7.62 8.70 -12.56
N ILE A 167 -6.94 8.86 -11.41
CA ILE A 167 -5.47 8.77 -11.34
C ILE A 167 -5.00 7.36 -11.71
N PHE A 168 -5.51 6.34 -11.03
CA PHE A 168 -5.04 4.98 -11.26
C PHE A 168 -5.59 4.35 -12.55
N GLY A 169 -6.79 4.76 -12.99
CA GLY A 169 -7.31 4.41 -14.31
C GLY A 169 -6.50 5.02 -15.44
N TRP A 170 -6.05 6.26 -15.30
CA TRP A 170 -5.11 6.86 -16.24
C TRP A 170 -3.78 6.13 -16.29
N LEU A 171 -3.19 5.79 -15.13
CA LEU A 171 -1.96 5.01 -15.06
C LEU A 171 -2.13 3.63 -15.73
N LEU A 172 -3.27 2.98 -15.56
CA LEU A 172 -3.58 1.70 -16.21
C LEU A 172 -3.60 1.81 -17.75
N ILE A 173 -4.05 2.95 -18.29
CA ILE A 173 -4.12 3.16 -19.74
C ILE A 173 -2.78 3.67 -20.31
N ALA A 174 -2.06 4.50 -19.54
CA ALA A 174 -0.89 5.22 -20.03
C ALA A 174 0.43 4.48 -19.83
N ALA A 175 0.53 3.61 -18.81
CA ALA A 175 1.82 3.04 -18.39
C ALA A 175 2.18 1.72 -19.11
N GLU A 176 1.20 1.04 -19.76
CA GLU A 176 1.40 -0.33 -20.32
C GLU A 176 2.14 -1.29 -19.36
N ASP A 177 1.97 -1.05 -18.04
CA ASP A 177 2.70 -1.72 -16.97
C ASP A 177 1.74 -2.59 -16.15
N PHE A 178 2.13 -3.84 -15.90
CA PHE A 178 1.35 -4.78 -15.07
C PHE A 178 1.18 -4.29 -13.62
N THR A 179 2.12 -3.49 -13.10
CA THR A 179 2.04 -2.83 -11.79
C THR A 179 0.81 -1.92 -11.69
N ALA A 180 0.41 -1.27 -12.80
CA ALA A 180 -0.79 -0.45 -12.84
C ALA A 180 -2.07 -1.28 -12.62
N ILE A 181 -2.11 -2.53 -13.10
CA ILE A 181 -3.20 -3.49 -12.83
C ILE A 181 -3.26 -3.81 -11.34
N GLY A 182 -2.11 -4.03 -10.71
CA GLY A 182 -2.01 -4.26 -9.27
C GLY A 182 -2.55 -3.08 -8.46
N HIS A 183 -2.14 -1.85 -8.78
CA HIS A 183 -2.65 -0.65 -8.11
C HIS A 183 -4.16 -0.49 -8.26
N PHE A 184 -4.67 -0.68 -9.49
CA PHE A 184 -6.10 -0.57 -9.75
C PHE A 184 -6.89 -1.64 -8.99
N SER A 185 -6.38 -2.87 -8.96
CA SER A 185 -6.95 -3.98 -8.19
C SER A 185 -6.95 -3.70 -6.69
N ALA A 186 -5.86 -3.12 -6.15
CA ALA A 186 -5.75 -2.75 -4.75
C ALA A 186 -6.85 -1.78 -4.30
N ILE A 187 -7.31 -0.86 -5.19
CA ILE A 187 -8.42 0.04 -4.91
C ILE A 187 -9.69 -0.76 -4.64
N PHE A 188 -10.06 -1.68 -5.54
CA PHE A 188 -11.28 -2.47 -5.39
C PHE A 188 -11.22 -3.36 -4.16
N ILE A 189 -10.07 -4.01 -3.90
CA ILE A 189 -9.87 -4.83 -2.71
C ILE A 189 -10.04 -3.97 -1.45
N GLY A 190 -9.44 -2.78 -1.38
CA GLY A 190 -9.62 -1.85 -0.27
C GLY A 190 -11.09 -1.43 -0.07
N LEU A 191 -11.82 -1.19 -1.16
CA LEU A 191 -13.25 -0.85 -1.11
C LEU A 191 -14.14 -2.00 -0.65
N MET A 192 -13.77 -3.27 -0.86
CA MET A 192 -14.52 -4.43 -0.35
C MET A 192 -14.58 -4.46 1.20
N PHE A 193 -13.72 -3.74 1.90
CA PHE A 193 -13.73 -3.62 3.36
C PHE A 193 -14.77 -2.64 3.91
N TYR A 194 -15.76 -2.21 3.11
CA TYR A 194 -16.88 -1.38 3.56
C TYR A 194 -17.55 -1.87 4.86
N PRO A 195 -17.89 -3.16 5.04
CA PRO A 195 -18.56 -3.63 6.27
C PRO A 195 -17.71 -3.40 7.53
N MET A 196 -16.38 -3.54 7.41
CA MET A 196 -15.44 -3.29 8.50
C MET A 196 -15.34 -1.80 8.84
N ALA A 197 -15.29 -0.94 7.84
CA ALA A 197 -15.26 0.51 7.96
C ALA A 197 -16.55 1.05 8.60
N ARG A 198 -17.72 0.56 8.17
CA ARG A 198 -19.04 0.94 8.70
C ARG A 198 -19.19 0.63 10.19
N ARG A 199 -18.79 -0.57 10.62
CA ARG A 199 -18.83 -0.97 12.05
C ARG A 199 -17.98 -0.04 12.92
N ARG A 200 -16.84 0.41 12.40
CA ARG A 200 -15.96 1.34 13.14
C ARG A 200 -16.54 2.73 13.25
N SER A 201 -17.13 3.26 12.18
CA SER A 201 -17.78 4.58 12.18
C SER A 201 -18.96 4.62 13.15
N ALA A 202 -19.78 3.56 13.20
CA ALA A 202 -20.88 3.44 14.14
C ALA A 202 -20.40 3.44 15.62
N ALA A 203 -19.34 2.68 15.93
CA ALA A 203 -18.76 2.60 17.26
C ALA A 203 -18.13 3.92 17.74
N VAL A 204 -17.60 4.74 16.83
CA VAL A 204 -17.09 6.09 17.17
C VAL A 204 -18.24 7.05 17.39
N GLY A 205 -19.29 6.98 16.58
CA GLY A 205 -20.48 7.83 16.73
C GLY A 205 -21.25 7.59 18.03
N SER A 206 -21.36 6.34 18.48
CA SER A 206 -22.02 6.00 19.75
C SER A 206 -21.28 6.53 20.99
N ARG A 207 -19.95 6.56 20.95
CA ARG A 207 -19.13 7.11 22.06
C ARG A 207 -19.14 8.64 22.13
N ALA A 208 -19.50 9.31 21.04
CA ALA A 208 -19.56 10.79 20.99
C ALA A 208 -20.92 11.36 21.40
N ARG A 209 -21.93 10.51 21.67
CA ARG A 209 -23.25 10.93 22.15
C ARG A 209 -23.25 10.84 23.68
N PRO A 210 -23.20 11.96 24.42
CA PRO A 210 -23.39 11.91 25.85
C PRO A 210 -24.85 11.51 26.11
N ASP A 211 -25.06 10.63 27.08
CA ASP A 211 -26.36 10.27 27.59
C ASP A 211 -27.00 11.56 28.15
N ASN A 212 -28.06 12.02 27.54
CA ASN A 212 -28.94 13.08 28.08
C ASN A 212 -29.89 12.46 29.10
#